data_bda7e70ba943429526631f67206e95cc
#
_entry.id   bda7e70ba943429526631f67206e95cc
#
_cell.length_a   1.000
_cell.length_b   1.000
_cell.length_c   1.000
_cell.angle_alpha   90.00
_cell.angle_beta   90.00
_cell.angle_gamma   90.00
#
_symmetry.space_group_name_H-M   'P 1'
#
loop_
_entity.id
_entity.type
_entity.pdbx_description
1 polymer ?
#
loop_
_entity_poly.entity_id
_entity_poly.type
_entity_poly.pdbx_seq_one_letter_code
_entity_poly.pdbx_strand_id
1 'polypeptide(L)'
;MSDLLLEMENVSLGYQEETVLRGVDFRVKRGELTVVAGPSGCGKSTLLKAAVGLLAPFSGEVRLFGVDLEGLSEDRLSGLRSRVGLLFQGGALINSMTVAENVALPLNQFSRLPEHAVDTLVRMKLGQVGLEKAYSKTPPELSGGMRKRAALARSLALDPELLICDEPSAGLDPVTAAGLDQLLLDLRSALSMTLLVVTHELGSIDAIADRVVVLDNGGIVFDGPLASARQSDIPAVRDFFARQPPRAEERGKSMLERFLKTSGEVAS
;
A
#
# COMPACT_ATOMS: atom_id res chain seq x y z
N MET A 1 -7.27 20.32 -13.91
CA MET A 1 -7.34 19.34 -12.81
C MET A 1 -5.92 19.02 -12.40
N SER A 2 -5.61 18.95 -11.12
CA SER A 2 -4.27 18.57 -10.65
C SER A 2 -3.93 17.18 -11.16
N ASP A 3 -2.72 17.00 -11.70
CA ASP A 3 -2.21 15.69 -12.15
C ASP A 3 -1.80 14.81 -10.95
N LEU A 4 -1.86 15.36 -9.74
CA LEU A 4 -1.54 14.70 -8.50
C LEU A 4 -2.80 14.12 -7.84
N LEU A 5 -2.75 12.83 -7.49
CA LEU A 5 -3.82 12.16 -6.74
C LEU A 5 -3.56 12.19 -5.24
N LEU A 6 -2.29 12.12 -4.83
CA LEU A 6 -1.85 12.21 -3.45
C LEU A 6 -0.68 13.19 -3.37
N GLU A 7 -0.70 14.06 -2.39
CA GLU A 7 0.36 15.00 -2.09
C GLU A 7 0.54 15.10 -0.56
N MET A 8 1.78 15.00 -0.14
CA MET A 8 2.22 15.23 1.24
C MET A 8 3.32 16.27 1.21
N GLU A 9 3.17 17.34 1.99
CA GLU A 9 4.12 18.45 2.07
C GLU A 9 4.63 18.60 3.50
N ASN A 10 5.95 18.39 3.68
CA ASN A 10 6.67 18.49 4.96
C ASN A 10 5.99 17.71 6.10
N VAL A 11 5.51 16.48 5.79
CA VAL A 11 4.68 15.69 6.69
C VAL A 11 5.52 14.92 7.70
N SER A 12 5.20 15.07 9.00
CA SER A 12 5.75 14.23 10.07
C SER A 12 4.67 13.33 10.63
N LEU A 13 4.96 12.02 10.73
CA LEU A 13 4.02 10.96 11.10
C LEU A 13 4.56 10.13 12.25
N GLY A 14 3.67 9.62 13.07
CA GLY A 14 4.04 8.73 14.16
C GLY A 14 2.85 8.25 14.96
N TYR A 15 3.13 7.63 16.11
CA TYR A 15 2.14 7.12 17.05
C TYR A 15 2.44 7.64 18.45
N GLN A 16 1.43 8.09 19.15
CA GLN A 16 1.59 8.73 20.46
C GLN A 16 2.58 9.91 20.35
N GLU A 17 3.75 9.83 20.98
CA GLU A 17 4.81 10.85 20.93
C GLU A 17 6.02 10.40 20.08
N GLU A 18 6.00 9.19 19.54
CA GLU A 18 7.12 8.65 18.77
C GLU A 18 6.96 8.99 17.28
N THR A 19 7.88 9.80 16.73
CA THR A 19 7.91 10.14 15.30
C THR A 19 8.55 9.02 14.51
N VAL A 20 7.82 8.49 13.53
CA VAL A 20 8.25 7.44 12.59
C VAL A 20 8.81 8.04 11.30
N LEU A 21 8.13 9.04 10.75
CA LEU A 21 8.56 9.77 9.55
C LEU A 21 8.63 11.26 9.86
N ARG A 22 9.65 11.97 9.30
CA ARG A 22 9.93 13.38 9.61
C ARG A 22 10.08 14.18 8.32
N GLY A 23 9.29 15.25 8.18
CA GLY A 23 9.41 16.23 7.11
C GLY A 23 9.38 15.59 5.71
N VAL A 24 8.47 14.66 5.49
CA VAL A 24 8.39 13.89 4.24
C VAL A 24 7.60 14.68 3.20
N ASP A 25 8.20 14.86 2.02
CA ASP A 25 7.52 15.31 0.81
C ASP A 25 7.29 14.10 -0.10
N PHE A 26 6.02 13.80 -0.41
CA PHE A 26 5.65 12.63 -1.20
C PHE A 26 4.49 12.94 -2.12
N ARG A 27 4.55 12.46 -3.36
CA ARG A 27 3.52 12.71 -4.38
C ARG A 27 3.24 11.47 -5.20
N VAL A 28 1.98 11.28 -5.59
CA VAL A 28 1.55 10.24 -6.54
C VAL A 28 0.84 10.90 -7.71
N LYS A 29 1.37 10.69 -8.92
CA LYS A 29 0.79 11.24 -10.16
C LYS A 29 -0.22 10.28 -10.75
N ARG A 30 -1.24 10.85 -11.41
CA ARG A 30 -2.25 10.07 -12.12
C ARG A 30 -1.61 9.19 -13.20
N GLY A 31 -2.04 7.94 -13.26
CA GLY A 31 -1.57 6.93 -14.24
C GLY A 31 -0.18 6.36 -13.96
N GLU A 32 0.56 6.85 -12.95
CA GLU A 32 1.87 6.33 -12.57
C GLU A 32 1.75 5.11 -11.66
N LEU A 33 2.68 4.16 -11.78
CA LEU A 33 2.89 3.10 -10.80
C LEU A 33 4.10 3.46 -9.94
N THR A 34 3.82 3.98 -8.75
CA THR A 34 4.83 4.34 -7.76
C THR A 34 5.02 3.19 -6.78
N VAL A 35 6.26 2.75 -6.60
CA VAL A 35 6.62 1.78 -5.57
C VAL A 35 7.32 2.48 -4.40
N VAL A 36 6.81 2.28 -3.18
CA VAL A 36 7.49 2.67 -1.94
C VAL A 36 8.22 1.47 -1.39
N ALA A 37 9.55 1.57 -1.36
CA ALA A 37 10.47 0.54 -0.93
C ALA A 37 11.23 0.96 0.33
N GLY A 38 11.90 0.00 0.97
CA GLY A 38 12.74 0.26 2.15
C GLY A 38 12.69 -0.87 3.16
N PRO A 39 13.58 -0.88 4.15
CA PRO A 39 13.65 -1.92 5.16
C PRO A 39 12.37 -2.04 6.00
N SER A 40 12.21 -3.18 6.70
CA SER A 40 11.07 -3.36 7.62
C SER A 40 11.13 -2.33 8.75
N GLY A 41 9.98 -1.73 9.08
CA GLY A 41 9.88 -0.74 10.15
C GLY A 41 10.27 0.70 9.76
N CYS A 42 10.69 0.99 8.51
CA CYS A 42 11.07 2.35 8.10
C CYS A 42 9.89 3.33 7.91
N GLY A 43 8.63 2.90 8.13
CA GLY A 43 7.46 3.79 8.08
C GLY A 43 6.56 3.64 6.86
N LYS A 44 6.76 2.63 5.99
CA LYS A 44 5.95 2.43 4.76
C LYS A 44 4.44 2.37 5.04
N SER A 45 4.02 1.49 5.96
CA SER A 45 2.60 1.36 6.31
C SER A 45 2.06 2.59 7.07
N THR A 46 2.94 3.33 7.77
CA THR A 46 2.59 4.62 8.39
C THR A 46 2.28 5.67 7.33
N LEU A 47 3.12 5.75 6.28
CA LEU A 47 2.89 6.61 5.12
C LEU A 47 1.54 6.28 4.45
N LEU A 48 1.25 4.98 4.22
CA LEU A 48 -0.01 4.57 3.60
C LEU A 48 -1.24 4.93 4.44
N LYS A 49 -1.16 4.77 5.76
CA LYS A 49 -2.27 5.16 6.65
C LYS A 49 -2.55 6.66 6.60
N ALA A 50 -1.51 7.48 6.56
CA ALA A 50 -1.66 8.93 6.42
C ALA A 50 -2.22 9.30 5.03
N ALA A 51 -1.77 8.63 3.96
CA ALA A 51 -2.25 8.85 2.60
C ALA A 51 -3.77 8.77 2.44
N VAL A 52 -4.44 7.95 3.27
CA VAL A 52 -5.89 7.76 3.24
C VAL A 52 -6.60 8.35 4.46
N GLY A 53 -5.92 9.18 5.23
CA GLY A 53 -6.49 9.83 6.41
C GLY A 53 -6.83 8.88 7.57
N LEU A 54 -6.22 7.69 7.64
CA LEU A 54 -6.31 6.78 8.80
C LEU A 54 -5.34 7.13 9.92
N LEU A 55 -4.40 8.02 9.64
CA LEU A 55 -3.45 8.57 10.61
C LEU A 55 -3.30 10.05 10.31
N ALA A 56 -3.61 10.91 11.30
CA ALA A 56 -3.37 12.33 11.19
C ALA A 56 -1.87 12.64 11.32
N PRO A 57 -1.31 13.58 10.55
CA PRO A 57 0.06 14.00 10.69
C PRO A 57 0.26 14.82 11.98
N PHE A 58 1.46 14.77 12.54
CA PHE A 58 1.88 15.68 13.62
C PHE A 58 2.15 17.10 13.09
N SER A 59 2.60 17.20 11.83
CA SER A 59 2.85 18.44 11.09
C SER A 59 2.84 18.20 9.58
N GLY A 60 2.70 19.27 8.81
CA GLY A 60 2.62 19.24 7.36
C GLY A 60 1.20 18.99 6.85
N GLU A 61 1.03 18.92 5.54
CA GLU A 61 -0.27 18.78 4.90
C GLU A 61 -0.35 17.49 4.08
N VAL A 62 -1.53 16.84 4.12
CA VAL A 62 -1.84 15.66 3.30
C VAL A 62 -3.06 15.97 2.45
N ARG A 63 -2.90 15.96 1.13
CA ARG A 63 -3.98 16.17 0.17
C ARG A 63 -4.24 14.90 -0.63
N LEU A 64 -5.50 14.48 -0.67
CA LEU A 64 -5.97 13.36 -1.47
C LEU A 64 -6.97 13.89 -2.52
N PHE A 65 -6.69 13.63 -3.81
CA PHE A 65 -7.46 14.19 -4.94
C PHE A 65 -7.57 15.73 -4.90
N GLY A 66 -6.53 16.42 -4.42
CA GLY A 66 -6.49 17.87 -4.26
C GLY A 66 -7.27 18.43 -3.07
N VAL A 67 -7.81 17.56 -2.21
CA VAL A 67 -8.54 17.94 -0.99
C VAL A 67 -7.62 17.70 0.21
N ASP A 68 -7.42 18.74 1.02
CA ASP A 68 -6.72 18.61 2.30
C ASP A 68 -7.52 17.74 3.26
N LEU A 69 -6.84 16.77 3.90
CA LEU A 69 -7.48 15.82 4.80
C LEU A 69 -7.66 16.38 6.23
N GLU A 70 -6.95 17.47 6.57
CA GLU A 70 -7.05 18.08 7.89
C GLU A 70 -8.44 18.64 8.16
N GLY A 71 -8.99 18.33 9.32
CA GLY A 71 -10.29 18.87 9.77
C GLY A 71 -11.52 18.37 9.00
N LEU A 72 -11.36 17.40 8.09
CA LEU A 72 -12.52 16.83 7.39
C LEU A 72 -13.39 15.98 8.32
N SER A 73 -14.71 16.07 8.12
CA SER A 73 -15.65 15.15 8.76
C SER A 73 -15.47 13.73 8.22
N GLU A 74 -15.82 12.71 9.04
CA GLU A 74 -15.72 11.31 8.63
C GLU A 74 -16.53 10.99 7.35
N ASP A 75 -17.67 11.65 7.14
CA ASP A 75 -18.45 11.49 5.91
C ASP A 75 -17.69 11.97 4.67
N ARG A 76 -16.97 13.09 4.77
CA ARG A 76 -16.15 13.60 3.68
C ARG A 76 -14.91 12.71 3.43
N LEU A 77 -14.24 12.27 4.49
CA LEU A 77 -13.14 11.30 4.38
C LEU A 77 -13.61 9.98 3.77
N SER A 78 -14.78 9.47 4.17
CA SER A 78 -15.41 8.28 3.62
C SER A 78 -15.68 8.43 2.11
N GLY A 79 -16.18 9.58 1.68
CA GLY A 79 -16.38 9.90 0.26
C GLY A 79 -15.07 9.96 -0.54
N LEU A 80 -13.97 10.44 0.03
CA LEU A 80 -12.67 10.39 -0.62
C LEU A 80 -12.11 8.96 -0.67
N ARG A 81 -12.24 8.22 0.43
CA ARG A 81 -11.80 6.82 0.54
C ARG A 81 -12.54 5.88 -0.42
N SER A 82 -13.80 6.17 -0.79
CA SER A 82 -14.53 5.37 -1.79
C SER A 82 -13.90 5.42 -3.19
N ARG A 83 -13.04 6.42 -3.47
CA ARG A 83 -12.26 6.54 -4.71
C ARG A 83 -10.89 5.87 -4.62
N VAL A 84 -10.55 5.28 -3.46
CA VAL A 84 -9.29 4.57 -3.21
C VAL A 84 -9.57 3.10 -2.97
N GLY A 85 -8.93 2.23 -3.73
CA GLY A 85 -8.87 0.80 -3.44
C GLY A 85 -7.73 0.50 -2.46
N LEU A 86 -8.00 -0.26 -1.41
CA LEU A 86 -6.98 -0.67 -0.43
C LEU A 86 -6.81 -2.19 -0.44
N LEU A 87 -5.61 -2.65 -0.78
CA LEU A 87 -5.19 -4.04 -0.65
C LEU A 87 -4.17 -4.15 0.49
N PHE A 88 -4.61 -4.63 1.64
CA PHE A 88 -3.74 -4.85 2.80
C PHE A 88 -2.91 -6.12 2.68
N GLN A 89 -1.76 -6.18 3.36
CA GLN A 89 -0.83 -7.32 3.36
C GLN A 89 -1.52 -8.67 3.63
N GLY A 90 -2.41 -8.75 4.60
CA GLY A 90 -3.20 -9.96 4.92
C GLY A 90 -4.43 -10.19 4.04
N GLY A 91 -4.72 -9.28 3.08
CA GLY A 91 -5.96 -9.28 2.29
C GLY A 91 -7.18 -8.79 3.06
N ALA A 92 -7.22 -8.90 4.39
CA ALA A 92 -8.30 -8.49 5.30
C ALA A 92 -9.70 -8.98 4.88
N LEU A 93 -9.81 -10.17 4.26
CA LEU A 93 -11.09 -10.79 3.93
C LEU A 93 -11.80 -11.26 5.22
N ILE A 94 -13.10 -11.12 5.25
CA ILE A 94 -13.94 -11.60 6.35
C ILE A 94 -14.17 -13.09 6.15
N ASN A 95 -13.60 -13.92 7.04
CA ASN A 95 -13.57 -15.38 6.91
C ASN A 95 -14.95 -16.05 6.97
N SER A 96 -15.93 -15.42 7.62
CA SER A 96 -17.32 -15.91 7.72
C SER A 96 -18.18 -15.56 6.51
N MET A 97 -17.67 -14.79 5.57
CA MET A 97 -18.34 -14.38 4.33
C MET A 97 -17.75 -15.12 3.14
N THR A 98 -18.56 -15.37 2.12
CA THR A 98 -18.09 -15.85 0.82
C THR A 98 -17.22 -14.81 0.12
N VAL A 99 -16.51 -15.23 -0.92
CA VAL A 99 -15.75 -14.32 -1.78
C VAL A 99 -16.66 -13.26 -2.39
N ALA A 100 -17.84 -13.66 -2.86
CA ALA A 100 -18.83 -12.73 -3.42
C ALA A 100 -19.29 -11.70 -2.40
N GLU A 101 -19.65 -12.12 -1.20
CA GLU A 101 -20.05 -11.22 -0.11
C GLU A 101 -18.93 -10.26 0.28
N ASN A 102 -17.66 -10.73 0.35
CA ASN A 102 -16.52 -9.86 0.58
C ASN A 102 -16.36 -8.78 -0.50
N VAL A 103 -16.51 -9.14 -1.77
CA VAL A 103 -16.41 -8.18 -2.89
C VAL A 103 -17.61 -7.22 -2.92
N ALA A 104 -18.79 -7.67 -2.49
CA ALA A 104 -20.01 -6.86 -2.42
C ALA A 104 -19.97 -5.79 -1.29
N LEU A 105 -19.15 -5.98 -0.24
CA LEU A 105 -19.13 -5.08 0.92
C LEU A 105 -19.01 -3.60 0.56
N PRO A 106 -18.02 -3.16 -0.25
CA PRO A 106 -17.91 -1.74 -0.61
C PRO A 106 -19.11 -1.27 -1.42
N LEU A 107 -19.64 -2.10 -2.32
CA LEU A 107 -20.81 -1.74 -3.13
C LEU A 107 -22.04 -1.52 -2.24
N ASN A 108 -22.29 -2.40 -1.28
CA ASN A 108 -23.41 -2.28 -0.35
C ASN A 108 -23.29 -1.06 0.57
N GLN A 109 -22.05 -0.68 0.92
CA GLN A 109 -21.79 0.45 1.82
C GLN A 109 -21.90 1.80 1.11
N PHE A 110 -21.38 1.90 -0.13
CA PHE A 110 -21.20 3.18 -0.82
C PHE A 110 -22.15 3.39 -2.01
N SER A 111 -22.98 2.39 -2.35
CA SER A 111 -23.97 2.54 -3.42
C SER A 111 -25.39 2.21 -2.94
N ARG A 112 -26.38 2.65 -3.73
CA ARG A 112 -27.79 2.29 -3.54
C ARG A 112 -28.29 1.37 -4.67
N LEU A 113 -27.38 0.55 -5.19
CA LEU A 113 -27.69 -0.38 -6.28
C LEU A 113 -28.60 -1.51 -5.79
N PRO A 114 -29.53 -1.98 -6.62
CA PRO A 114 -30.32 -3.15 -6.31
C PRO A 114 -29.43 -4.41 -6.32
N GLU A 115 -29.83 -5.44 -5.58
CA GLU A 115 -29.06 -6.66 -5.35
C GLU A 115 -28.55 -7.33 -6.65
N HIS A 116 -29.39 -7.40 -7.69
CA HIS A 116 -29.01 -7.98 -8.98
C HIS A 116 -27.89 -7.21 -9.68
N ALA A 117 -27.83 -5.88 -9.52
CA ALA A 117 -26.77 -5.06 -10.07
C ALA A 117 -25.47 -5.26 -9.28
N VAL A 118 -25.55 -5.36 -7.95
CA VAL A 118 -24.40 -5.70 -7.09
C VAL A 118 -23.85 -7.08 -7.48
N ASP A 119 -24.70 -8.10 -7.65
CA ASP A 119 -24.26 -9.45 -8.08
C ASP A 119 -23.53 -9.40 -9.43
N THR A 120 -24.08 -8.65 -10.39
CA THR A 120 -23.45 -8.49 -11.71
C THR A 120 -22.07 -7.86 -11.59
N LEU A 121 -21.92 -6.78 -10.82
CA LEU A 121 -20.63 -6.13 -10.58
C LEU A 121 -19.64 -7.05 -9.87
N VAL A 122 -20.07 -7.78 -8.85
CA VAL A 122 -19.25 -8.76 -8.15
C VAL A 122 -18.69 -9.80 -9.13
N ARG A 123 -19.53 -10.37 -9.99
CA ARG A 123 -19.07 -11.33 -11.02
C ARG A 123 -18.06 -10.73 -11.98
N MET A 124 -18.29 -9.48 -12.41
CA MET A 124 -17.33 -8.76 -13.25
C MET A 124 -15.98 -8.59 -12.53
N LYS A 125 -15.98 -8.16 -11.26
CA LYS A 125 -14.75 -7.98 -10.49
C LYS A 125 -14.01 -9.30 -10.25
N LEU A 126 -14.73 -10.38 -9.99
CA LEU A 126 -14.14 -11.72 -9.88
C LEU A 126 -13.59 -12.20 -11.21
N GLY A 127 -14.22 -11.90 -12.33
CA GLY A 127 -13.72 -12.15 -13.67
C GLY A 127 -12.40 -11.42 -13.96
N GLN A 128 -12.30 -10.14 -13.57
CA GLN A 128 -11.09 -9.34 -13.73
C GLN A 128 -9.85 -9.96 -13.05
N VAL A 129 -10.05 -10.72 -11.96
CA VAL A 129 -8.96 -11.36 -11.21
C VAL A 129 -8.88 -12.89 -11.43
N GLY A 130 -9.71 -13.45 -12.33
CA GLY A 130 -9.73 -14.89 -12.68
C GLY A 130 -10.27 -15.77 -11.53
N LEU A 131 -11.28 -15.30 -10.81
CA LEU A 131 -11.87 -16.00 -9.66
C LEU A 131 -13.37 -16.28 -9.80
N GLU A 132 -13.92 -16.35 -11.01
CA GLU A 132 -15.35 -16.60 -11.26
C GLU A 132 -15.84 -17.87 -10.55
N LYS A 133 -15.00 -18.92 -10.55
CA LYS A 133 -15.31 -20.22 -9.93
C LYS A 133 -15.23 -20.21 -8.39
N ALA A 134 -14.73 -19.14 -7.80
CA ALA A 134 -14.60 -19.01 -6.36
C ALA A 134 -15.74 -18.19 -5.72
N TYR A 135 -16.75 -17.81 -6.47
CA TYR A 135 -17.84 -16.92 -6.06
C TYR A 135 -18.45 -17.31 -4.69
N SER A 136 -18.83 -18.60 -4.50
CA SER A 136 -19.47 -19.10 -3.29
C SER A 136 -18.51 -19.69 -2.25
N LYS A 137 -17.18 -19.68 -2.52
CA LYS A 137 -16.19 -20.15 -1.56
C LYS A 137 -15.96 -19.11 -0.45
N THR A 138 -15.53 -19.59 0.70
CA THR A 138 -15.07 -18.76 1.81
C THR A 138 -13.55 -18.58 1.75
N PRO A 139 -12.96 -17.51 2.35
CA PRO A 139 -11.51 -17.30 2.34
C PRO A 139 -10.67 -18.48 2.84
N PRO A 140 -11.08 -19.27 3.86
CA PRO A 140 -10.34 -20.46 4.27
C PRO A 140 -10.23 -21.56 3.19
N GLU A 141 -11.14 -21.60 2.23
CA GLU A 141 -11.14 -22.59 1.12
C GLU A 141 -10.23 -22.18 -0.05
N LEU A 142 -9.60 -20.99 0.03
CA LEU A 142 -8.76 -20.45 -1.03
C LEU A 142 -7.28 -20.72 -0.76
N SER A 143 -6.50 -20.88 -1.83
CA SER A 143 -5.03 -20.78 -1.75
C SER A 143 -4.58 -19.37 -1.38
N GLY A 144 -3.31 -19.19 -1.00
CA GLY A 144 -2.75 -17.86 -0.69
C GLY A 144 -2.91 -16.87 -1.84
N GLY A 145 -2.57 -17.27 -3.05
CA GLY A 145 -2.73 -16.44 -4.25
C GLY A 145 -4.20 -16.12 -4.56
N MET A 146 -5.10 -17.09 -4.41
CA MET A 146 -6.54 -16.84 -4.58
C MET A 146 -7.07 -15.84 -3.54
N ARG A 147 -6.63 -15.92 -2.27
CA ARG A 147 -7.01 -14.93 -1.25
C ARG A 147 -6.56 -13.51 -1.62
N LYS A 148 -5.32 -13.36 -2.12
CA LYS A 148 -4.80 -12.06 -2.59
C LYS A 148 -5.63 -11.51 -3.76
N ARG A 149 -5.95 -12.35 -4.75
CA ARG A 149 -6.82 -11.98 -5.88
C ARG A 149 -8.24 -11.62 -5.44
N ALA A 150 -8.83 -12.32 -4.48
CA ALA A 150 -10.15 -12.00 -3.94
C ALA A 150 -10.15 -10.65 -3.20
N ALA A 151 -9.11 -10.39 -2.40
CA ALA A 151 -8.93 -9.10 -1.75
C ALA A 151 -8.71 -7.96 -2.77
N LEU A 152 -7.99 -8.24 -3.86
CA LEU A 152 -7.83 -7.31 -4.98
C LEU A 152 -9.18 -7.02 -5.66
N ALA A 153 -10.02 -8.04 -5.94
CA ALA A 153 -11.35 -7.85 -6.49
C ALA A 153 -12.22 -6.95 -5.61
N ARG A 154 -12.15 -7.14 -4.26
CA ARG A 154 -12.84 -6.27 -3.31
C ARG A 154 -12.33 -4.83 -3.36
N SER A 155 -11.01 -4.62 -3.44
CA SER A 155 -10.44 -3.27 -3.53
C SER A 155 -10.81 -2.55 -4.83
N LEU A 156 -11.15 -3.30 -5.87
CA LEU A 156 -11.59 -2.78 -7.17
C LEU A 156 -13.11 -2.57 -7.28
N ALA A 157 -13.90 -2.94 -6.26
CA ALA A 157 -15.35 -2.99 -6.34
C ALA A 157 -16.00 -1.66 -6.74
N LEU A 158 -15.43 -0.53 -6.30
CA LEU A 158 -15.92 0.82 -6.57
C LEU A 158 -15.20 1.53 -7.75
N ASP A 159 -14.47 0.82 -8.59
CA ASP A 159 -13.67 1.39 -9.69
C ASP A 159 -12.76 2.55 -9.22
N PRO A 160 -11.82 2.30 -8.31
CA PRO A 160 -11.02 3.35 -7.69
C PRO A 160 -10.09 4.05 -8.71
N GLU A 161 -9.85 5.35 -8.50
CA GLU A 161 -8.86 6.11 -9.27
C GLU A 161 -7.42 5.82 -8.80
N LEU A 162 -7.26 5.47 -7.53
CA LEU A 162 -6.00 5.11 -6.90
C LEU A 162 -6.13 3.76 -6.20
N LEU A 163 -5.30 2.80 -6.60
CA LEU A 163 -5.18 1.51 -5.91
C LEU A 163 -3.90 1.51 -5.07
N ILE A 164 -4.04 1.34 -3.77
CA ILE A 164 -2.94 1.23 -2.82
C ILE A 164 -2.80 -0.23 -2.41
N CYS A 165 -1.61 -0.80 -2.61
CA CYS A 165 -1.28 -2.18 -2.24
C CYS A 165 -0.17 -2.21 -1.20
N ASP A 166 -0.45 -2.77 -0.02
CA ASP A 166 0.55 -3.00 1.02
C ASP A 166 1.01 -4.46 0.97
N GLU A 167 2.24 -4.68 0.51
CA GLU A 167 2.89 -5.99 0.36
C GLU A 167 1.99 -7.03 -0.36
N PRO A 168 1.55 -6.75 -1.61
CA PRO A 168 0.57 -7.57 -2.30
C PRO A 168 1.04 -9.02 -2.51
N SER A 169 2.31 -9.24 -2.85
CA SER A 169 2.91 -10.54 -3.14
C SER A 169 3.52 -11.25 -1.93
N ALA A 170 3.53 -10.58 -0.75
CA ALA A 170 4.15 -11.16 0.44
C ALA A 170 3.56 -12.53 0.82
N GLY A 171 4.45 -13.50 1.03
CA GLY A 171 4.10 -14.86 1.43
C GLY A 171 3.61 -15.75 0.29
N LEU A 172 3.71 -15.31 -0.95
CA LEU A 172 3.47 -16.12 -2.14
C LEU A 172 4.76 -16.77 -2.64
N ASP A 173 4.64 -17.89 -3.35
CA ASP A 173 5.74 -18.45 -4.12
C ASP A 173 6.08 -17.51 -5.31
N PRO A 174 7.32 -17.58 -5.85
CA PRO A 174 7.76 -16.64 -6.89
C PRO A 174 6.89 -16.63 -8.16
N VAL A 175 6.32 -17.77 -8.56
CA VAL A 175 5.49 -17.87 -9.77
C VAL A 175 4.14 -17.20 -9.52
N THR A 176 3.52 -17.45 -8.38
CA THR A 176 2.26 -16.83 -7.97
C THR A 176 2.42 -15.32 -7.76
N ALA A 177 3.55 -14.88 -7.19
CA ALA A 177 3.89 -13.47 -7.03
C ALA A 177 4.00 -12.76 -8.39
N ALA A 178 4.79 -13.31 -9.32
CA ALA A 178 4.91 -12.77 -10.68
C ALA A 178 3.56 -12.71 -11.41
N GLY A 179 2.70 -13.72 -11.22
CA GLY A 179 1.34 -13.72 -11.77
C GLY A 179 0.42 -12.67 -11.17
N LEU A 180 0.66 -12.24 -9.91
CA LEU A 180 -0.07 -11.14 -9.29
C LEU A 180 0.46 -9.79 -9.78
N ASP A 181 1.78 -9.65 -9.95
CA ASP A 181 2.42 -8.45 -10.50
C ASP A 181 1.93 -8.18 -11.92
N GLN A 182 1.89 -9.21 -12.78
CA GLN A 182 1.34 -9.08 -14.13
C GLN A 182 -0.14 -8.68 -14.11
N LEU A 183 -0.95 -9.27 -13.22
CA LEU A 183 -2.35 -8.90 -13.05
C LEU A 183 -2.52 -7.42 -12.68
N LEU A 184 -1.66 -6.87 -11.80
CA LEU A 184 -1.69 -5.44 -11.44
C LEU A 184 -1.39 -4.56 -12.66
N LEU A 185 -0.42 -4.94 -13.51
CA LEU A 185 -0.11 -4.22 -14.75
C LEU A 185 -1.27 -4.28 -15.75
N ASP A 186 -1.88 -5.45 -15.93
CA ASP A 186 -3.02 -5.64 -16.83
C ASP A 186 -4.22 -4.80 -16.39
N LEU A 187 -4.54 -4.81 -15.09
CA LEU A 187 -5.61 -4.01 -14.51
C LEU A 187 -5.33 -2.50 -14.62
N ARG A 188 -4.08 -2.08 -14.36
CA ARG A 188 -3.67 -0.68 -14.55
C ARG A 188 -3.92 -0.22 -15.97
N SER A 189 -3.50 -1.02 -16.94
CA SER A 189 -3.66 -0.70 -18.36
C SER A 189 -5.12 -0.67 -18.78
N ALA A 190 -5.89 -1.70 -18.40
CA ALA A 190 -7.30 -1.86 -18.80
C ALA A 190 -8.21 -0.81 -18.17
N LEU A 191 -7.94 -0.40 -16.92
CA LEU A 191 -8.79 0.51 -16.14
C LEU A 191 -8.20 1.93 -16.02
N SER A 192 -7.05 2.19 -16.65
CA SER A 192 -6.34 3.48 -16.57
C SER A 192 -6.12 3.95 -15.10
N MET A 193 -5.81 3.01 -14.21
CA MET A 193 -5.65 3.27 -12.78
C MET A 193 -4.27 3.82 -12.43
N THR A 194 -4.21 4.51 -11.30
CA THR A 194 -2.97 4.87 -10.62
C THR A 194 -2.69 3.84 -9.53
N LEU A 195 -1.45 3.39 -9.42
CA LEU A 195 -1.04 2.40 -8.42
C LEU A 195 0.02 2.97 -7.48
N LEU A 196 -0.19 2.75 -6.19
CA LEU A 196 0.82 2.94 -5.14
C LEU A 196 1.05 1.59 -4.46
N VAL A 197 2.23 1.01 -4.67
CA VAL A 197 2.57 -0.31 -4.13
C VAL A 197 3.67 -0.17 -3.09
N VAL A 198 3.44 -0.69 -1.91
CA VAL A 198 4.49 -0.85 -0.89
C VAL A 198 5.00 -2.27 -0.98
N THR A 199 6.30 -2.45 -1.19
CA THR A 199 6.93 -3.78 -1.16
C THR A 199 8.44 -3.68 -0.92
N HIS A 200 9.01 -4.75 -0.39
CA HIS A 200 10.45 -4.97 -0.29
C HIS A 200 10.95 -6.08 -1.24
N GLU A 201 10.06 -6.67 -2.04
CA GLU A 201 10.37 -7.73 -2.98
C GLU A 201 10.96 -7.15 -4.26
N LEU A 202 12.28 -7.30 -4.46
CA LEU A 202 12.99 -6.72 -5.60
C LEU A 202 12.45 -7.20 -6.95
N GLY A 203 12.03 -8.48 -7.04
CA GLY A 203 11.44 -9.04 -8.26
C GLY A 203 10.18 -8.30 -8.68
N SER A 204 9.28 -7.99 -7.73
CA SER A 204 8.08 -7.20 -7.99
C SER A 204 8.43 -5.76 -8.35
N ILE A 205 9.36 -5.11 -7.61
CA ILE A 205 9.81 -3.75 -7.93
C ILE A 205 10.28 -3.64 -9.37
N ASP A 206 11.13 -4.59 -9.81
CA ASP A 206 11.67 -4.62 -11.17
C ASP A 206 10.60 -4.86 -12.24
N ALA A 207 9.59 -5.66 -11.90
CA ALA A 207 8.56 -6.02 -12.86
C ALA A 207 7.55 -4.88 -13.09
N ILE A 208 7.23 -4.10 -12.02
CA ILE A 208 6.08 -3.20 -12.09
C ILE A 208 6.39 -1.71 -11.98
N ALA A 209 7.51 -1.29 -11.35
CA ALA A 209 7.71 0.09 -10.96
C ALA A 209 8.05 1.01 -12.15
N ASP A 210 7.29 2.09 -12.33
CA ASP A 210 7.73 3.24 -13.13
C ASP A 210 8.67 4.12 -12.30
N ARG A 211 8.30 4.37 -11.05
CA ARG A 211 8.98 5.22 -10.09
C ARG A 211 9.16 4.50 -8.76
N VAL A 212 10.29 4.69 -8.14
CA VAL A 212 10.63 4.11 -6.83
C VAL A 212 10.91 5.23 -5.85
N VAL A 213 10.31 5.13 -4.67
CA VAL A 213 10.57 5.98 -3.51
C VAL A 213 11.15 5.08 -2.43
N VAL A 214 12.37 5.37 -1.98
CA VAL A 214 13.02 4.58 -0.94
C VAL A 214 12.95 5.32 0.39
N LEU A 215 12.32 4.68 1.36
CA LEU A 215 12.27 5.13 2.76
C LEU A 215 13.41 4.48 3.55
N ASP A 216 14.14 5.30 4.30
CA ASP A 216 15.13 4.83 5.27
C ASP A 216 15.26 5.83 6.42
N ASN A 217 15.52 5.33 7.64
CA ASN A 217 15.75 6.15 8.85
C ASN A 217 14.73 7.30 9.07
N GLY A 218 13.46 7.03 8.77
CA GLY A 218 12.37 7.98 9.00
C GLY A 218 12.23 9.09 7.95
N GLY A 219 12.85 8.96 6.79
CA GLY A 219 12.74 9.91 5.68
C GLY A 219 12.75 9.25 4.30
N ILE A 220 12.48 10.03 3.26
CA ILE A 220 12.69 9.63 1.87
C ILE A 220 14.15 9.91 1.53
N VAL A 221 14.90 8.85 1.18
CA VAL A 221 16.32 8.96 0.78
C VAL A 221 16.50 8.92 -0.73
N PHE A 222 15.49 8.46 -1.47
CA PHE A 222 15.50 8.46 -2.93
C PHE A 222 14.05 8.58 -3.45
N ASP A 223 13.90 9.31 -4.54
CA ASP A 223 12.65 9.46 -5.28
C ASP A 223 12.97 9.66 -6.76
N GLY A 224 12.62 8.70 -7.61
CA GLY A 224 12.91 8.76 -9.02
C GLY A 224 12.58 7.49 -9.82
N PRO A 225 12.88 7.49 -11.13
CA PRO A 225 12.68 6.32 -11.98
C PRO A 225 13.44 5.09 -11.48
N LEU A 226 12.89 3.88 -11.70
CA LEU A 226 13.53 2.62 -11.31
C LEU A 226 14.96 2.49 -11.83
N ALA A 227 15.22 2.91 -13.08
CA ALA A 227 16.55 2.84 -13.68
C ALA A 227 17.57 3.69 -12.89
N SER A 228 17.18 4.86 -12.40
CA SER A 228 18.02 5.74 -11.58
C SER A 228 18.23 5.17 -10.18
N ALA A 229 17.20 4.53 -9.59
CA ALA A 229 17.32 3.86 -8.30
C ALA A 229 18.39 2.76 -8.33
N ARG A 230 18.41 1.97 -9.41
CA ARG A 230 19.37 0.88 -9.59
C ARG A 230 20.82 1.33 -9.79
N GLN A 231 21.02 2.54 -10.27
CA GLN A 231 22.34 3.16 -10.50
C GLN A 231 22.71 4.13 -9.39
N SER A 232 21.95 4.18 -8.32
CA SER A 232 22.14 5.15 -7.24
C SER A 232 23.40 4.86 -6.43
N ASP A 233 24.21 5.92 -6.19
CA ASP A 233 25.36 5.89 -5.28
C ASP A 233 24.97 6.10 -3.81
N ILE A 234 23.69 6.41 -3.53
CA ILE A 234 23.18 6.55 -2.17
C ILE A 234 23.29 5.20 -1.46
N PRO A 235 24.06 5.10 -0.35
CA PRO A 235 24.35 3.82 0.28
C PRO A 235 23.10 3.00 0.63
N ALA A 236 22.08 3.62 1.24
CA ALA A 236 20.85 2.95 1.62
C ALA A 236 20.09 2.36 0.40
N VAL A 237 20.07 3.07 -0.73
CA VAL A 237 19.43 2.62 -1.97
C VAL A 237 20.21 1.49 -2.61
N ARG A 238 21.54 1.68 -2.76
CA ARG A 238 22.43 0.66 -3.31
C ARG A 238 22.37 -0.63 -2.51
N ASP A 239 22.49 -0.54 -1.17
CA ASP A 239 22.52 -1.69 -0.27
C ASP A 239 21.16 -2.42 -0.27
N PHE A 240 20.04 -1.69 -0.39
CA PHE A 240 18.70 -2.26 -0.58
C PHE A 240 18.61 -3.08 -1.88
N PHE A 241 19.01 -2.53 -3.03
CA PHE A 241 18.98 -3.25 -4.31
C PHE A 241 20.03 -4.37 -4.42
N ALA A 242 21.15 -4.26 -3.72
CA ALA A 242 22.18 -5.31 -3.65
C ALA A 242 21.84 -6.46 -2.68
N ARG A 243 20.69 -6.40 -1.97
CA ARG A 243 20.33 -7.33 -0.89
C ARG A 243 21.38 -7.45 0.19
N GLN A 244 22.13 -6.38 0.45
CA GLN A 244 23.14 -6.38 1.49
C GLN A 244 22.50 -6.10 2.86
N PRO A 245 22.88 -6.83 3.91
CA PRO A 245 22.41 -6.54 5.25
C PRO A 245 22.94 -5.16 5.69
N PRO A 246 22.21 -4.42 6.56
CA PRO A 246 22.68 -3.17 7.13
C PRO A 246 24.08 -3.33 7.71
N ARG A 247 24.95 -2.33 7.53
CA ARG A 247 26.34 -2.39 7.98
C ARG A 247 26.42 -2.67 9.48
N ALA A 248 27.43 -3.44 9.90
CA ALA A 248 27.59 -3.90 11.28
C ALA A 248 27.62 -2.75 12.32
N GLU A 249 28.09 -1.57 11.92
CA GLU A 249 28.14 -0.36 12.76
C GLU A 249 26.74 0.17 13.13
N GLU A 250 25.75 0.06 12.23
CA GLU A 250 24.37 0.47 12.50
C GLU A 250 23.62 -0.56 13.35
N ARG A 251 23.94 -1.86 13.20
CA ARG A 251 23.38 -2.93 14.06
C ARG A 251 23.84 -2.81 15.50
N GLY A 252 25.12 -2.47 15.72
CA GLY A 252 25.71 -2.34 17.05
C GLY A 252 25.09 -1.20 17.84
N LYS A 253 24.90 -0.04 17.22
CA LYS A 253 24.27 1.13 17.88
C LYS A 253 22.82 0.87 18.24
N SER A 254 22.02 0.32 17.31
CA SER A 254 20.60 0.03 17.55
C SER A 254 20.37 -1.02 18.64
N MET A 255 21.21 -2.09 18.71
CA MET A 255 21.11 -3.09 19.77
C MET A 255 21.58 -2.55 21.13
N LEU A 256 22.68 -1.80 21.15
CA LEU A 256 23.22 -1.21 22.37
C LEU A 256 22.27 -0.16 22.95
N GLU A 257 21.70 0.69 22.10
CA GLU A 257 20.72 1.72 22.51
C GLU A 257 19.44 1.10 23.06
N ARG A 258 18.94 0.02 22.46
CA ARG A 258 17.79 -0.75 23.00
C ARG A 258 18.13 -1.39 24.34
N PHE A 259 19.32 -1.98 24.46
CA PHE A 259 19.77 -2.63 25.70
C PHE A 259 19.94 -1.61 26.84
N LEU A 260 20.51 -0.44 26.55
CA LEU A 260 20.71 0.63 27.53
C LEU A 260 19.39 1.26 27.99
N LYS A 261 18.39 1.40 27.09
CA LYS A 261 17.02 1.87 27.47
C LYS A 261 16.32 0.86 28.38
N THR A 262 16.44 -0.44 28.11
CA THR A 262 15.80 -1.49 28.93
C THR A 262 16.50 -1.67 30.28
N SER A 263 17.82 -1.38 30.38
CA SER A 263 18.59 -1.48 31.64
C SER A 263 18.44 -0.25 32.54
N GLY A 264 18.00 0.89 32.02
CA GLY A 264 17.75 2.11 32.78
C GLY A 264 16.42 2.14 33.55
N GLU A 265 15.45 1.29 33.15
CA GLU A 265 14.14 1.20 33.81
C GLU A 265 14.08 0.22 35.00
N VAL A 266 15.15 -0.54 35.25
CA VAL A 266 15.22 -1.51 36.35
C VAL A 266 15.98 -0.94 37.58
N ALA A 267 16.46 0.30 37.49
CA ALA A 267 17.26 0.95 38.56
C ALA A 267 16.62 2.23 39.14
N SER A 268 15.28 2.33 39.14
CA SER A 268 14.55 3.40 39.84
C SER A 268 13.39 2.86 40.67
#